data_45a6940bc766af90021f82a7a41d7ecb
#
_entry.id   45a6940bc766af90021f82a7a41d7ecb
#
_cell.length_a   1.000
_cell.length_b   1.000
_cell.length_c   1.000
_cell.angle_alpha   90.00
_cell.angle_beta   90.00
_cell.angle_gamma   90.00
#
_symmetry.space_group_name_H-M   'P 1'
#
loop_
_entity.id
_entity.type
_entity.pdbx_description
1 polymer ?
#
loop_
_entity_poly.entity_id
_entity_poly.type
_entity_poly.pdbx_seq_one_letter_code
_entity_poly.pdbx_strand_id
1 'polypeptide(L)'
;MSNLFFKKVNLAIMKNFNQSSLARFFTRFPKLLFAGLMYSIPFAVFSGIFILISFLSGFNNVILWSLGIIPAMPFYSGLVMVIRKISVEKEDVNVFKTFVQAFRENLKKSIFNGFVAYLIVACSFFAILYYGTLAQTDICLLYTSDAADEAR
;
A
#
# COMPACT_ATOMS: atom_id res chain seq x y z
N MET A 1 -33.25 9.58 -44.15
CA MET A 1 -32.50 10.66 -43.48
C MET A 1 -32.48 10.55 -41.96
N SER A 2 -33.50 10.03 -41.31
CA SER A 2 -33.56 9.92 -39.83
C SER A 2 -32.49 9.01 -39.20
N ASN A 3 -32.17 7.85 -39.77
CA ASN A 3 -31.23 6.89 -39.22
C ASN A 3 -29.77 7.40 -39.10
N LEU A 4 -29.35 8.27 -40.03
CA LEU A 4 -28.01 8.88 -39.99
C LEU A 4 -27.89 9.94 -38.90
N PHE A 5 -28.98 10.67 -38.64
CA PHE A 5 -29.06 11.66 -37.58
C PHE A 5 -29.00 10.98 -36.20
N PHE A 6 -29.82 9.94 -35.96
CA PHE A 6 -29.78 9.15 -34.71
C PHE A 6 -28.43 8.51 -34.46
N LYS A 7 -27.77 7.99 -35.50
CA LYS A 7 -26.42 7.41 -35.39
C LYS A 7 -25.35 8.43 -34.99
N LYS A 8 -25.44 9.68 -35.57
CA LYS A 8 -24.54 10.78 -35.17
C LYS A 8 -24.80 11.28 -33.76
N VAL A 9 -26.07 11.39 -33.35
CA VAL A 9 -26.44 11.81 -31.99
C VAL A 9 -25.98 10.77 -30.97
N ASN A 10 -26.20 9.48 -31.21
CA ASN A 10 -25.71 8.41 -30.32
C ASN A 10 -24.18 8.36 -30.24
N LEU A 11 -23.48 8.56 -31.35
CA LEU A 11 -22.02 8.65 -31.37
C LEU A 11 -21.50 9.86 -30.57
N ALA A 12 -22.18 11.02 -30.68
CA ALA A 12 -21.81 12.21 -29.92
C ALA A 12 -22.10 12.05 -28.42
N ILE A 13 -23.21 11.41 -28.05
CA ILE A 13 -23.53 11.11 -26.64
C ILE A 13 -22.54 10.10 -26.05
N MET A 14 -22.21 9.04 -26.78
CA MET A 14 -21.19 8.07 -26.33
C MET A 14 -19.80 8.70 -26.20
N LYS A 15 -19.42 9.60 -27.12
CA LYS A 15 -18.15 10.32 -27.07
C LYS A 15 -18.11 11.29 -25.88
N ASN A 16 -19.19 12.00 -25.58
CA ASN A 16 -19.30 12.86 -24.39
C ASN A 16 -19.33 12.04 -23.08
N PHE A 17 -20.01 10.91 -23.07
CA PHE A 17 -20.04 10.02 -21.90
C PHE A 17 -18.65 9.42 -21.64
N ASN A 18 -17.93 9.01 -22.68
CA ASN A 18 -16.57 8.47 -22.56
C ASN A 18 -15.53 9.54 -22.17
N GLN A 19 -15.82 10.81 -22.41
CA GLN A 19 -15.01 11.95 -21.95
C GLN A 19 -15.36 12.40 -20.52
N SER A 20 -16.48 11.95 -19.95
CA SER A 20 -16.84 12.30 -18.58
C SER A 20 -15.82 11.71 -17.59
N SER A 21 -15.46 12.47 -16.55
CA SER A 21 -14.54 12.03 -15.49
C SER A 21 -15.02 10.76 -14.81
N LEU A 22 -16.33 10.56 -14.72
CA LEU A 22 -16.99 9.38 -14.18
C LEU A 22 -16.75 8.13 -15.04
N ALA A 23 -16.92 8.20 -16.35
CA ALA A 23 -16.68 7.05 -17.23
C ALA A 23 -15.21 6.59 -17.17
N ARG A 24 -14.28 7.53 -17.11
CA ARG A 24 -12.85 7.24 -16.93
C ARG A 24 -12.56 6.61 -15.57
N PHE A 25 -13.27 7.00 -14.53
CA PHE A 25 -13.17 6.38 -13.22
C PHE A 25 -13.64 4.92 -13.27
N PHE A 26 -14.84 4.66 -13.80
CA PHE A 26 -15.40 3.30 -13.88
C PHE A 26 -14.57 2.34 -14.75
N THR A 27 -13.89 2.82 -15.79
CA THR A 27 -13.02 1.97 -16.61
C THR A 27 -11.65 1.70 -15.95
N ARG A 28 -11.15 2.60 -15.10
CA ARG A 28 -9.86 2.46 -14.43
C ARG A 28 -9.97 1.76 -13.09
N PHE A 29 -11.07 1.94 -12.39
CA PHE A 29 -11.32 1.39 -11.05
C PHE A 29 -11.12 -0.13 -10.99
N PRO A 30 -11.71 -0.97 -11.87
CA PRO A 30 -11.48 -2.41 -11.83
C PRO A 30 -10.01 -2.80 -12.08
N LYS A 31 -9.28 -2.04 -12.90
CA LYS A 31 -7.85 -2.29 -13.13
C LYS A 31 -7.01 -2.00 -11.89
N LEU A 32 -7.35 -0.93 -11.16
CA LEU A 32 -6.70 -0.58 -9.90
C LEU A 32 -7.04 -1.59 -8.79
N LEU A 33 -8.29 -2.04 -8.72
CA LEU A 33 -8.69 -3.11 -7.79
C LEU A 33 -7.93 -4.40 -8.07
N PHE A 34 -7.82 -4.80 -9.34
CA PHE A 34 -7.08 -5.99 -9.72
C PHE A 34 -5.59 -5.89 -9.34
N ALA A 35 -4.96 -4.74 -9.58
CA ALA A 35 -3.58 -4.50 -9.17
C ALA A 35 -3.43 -4.54 -7.64
N GLY A 36 -4.39 -3.99 -6.89
CA GLY A 36 -4.43 -4.06 -5.44
C GLY A 36 -4.53 -5.49 -4.92
N LEU A 37 -5.38 -6.33 -5.54
CA LEU A 37 -5.49 -7.75 -5.20
C LEU A 37 -4.19 -8.52 -5.47
N MET A 38 -3.51 -8.23 -6.60
CA MET A 38 -2.22 -8.83 -6.92
C MET A 38 -1.12 -8.52 -5.90
N TYR A 39 -1.23 -7.40 -5.20
CA TYR A 39 -0.34 -7.07 -4.08
C TYR A 39 -0.83 -7.67 -2.76
N SER A 40 -2.13 -7.55 -2.47
CA SER A 40 -2.72 -7.93 -1.19
C SER A 40 -2.61 -9.42 -0.90
N ILE A 41 -2.77 -10.27 -1.92
CA ILE A 41 -2.69 -11.74 -1.75
C ILE A 41 -1.29 -12.18 -1.31
N PRO A 42 -0.18 -11.85 -2.01
CA PRO A 42 1.16 -12.20 -1.55
C PRO A 42 1.49 -11.61 -0.17
N PHE A 43 1.09 -10.37 0.07
CA PHE A 43 1.29 -9.72 1.37
C PHE A 43 0.61 -10.49 2.50
N ALA A 44 -0.66 -10.89 2.33
CA ALA A 44 -1.40 -11.68 3.31
C ALA A 44 -0.78 -13.07 3.53
N VAL A 45 -0.30 -13.72 2.45
CA VAL A 45 0.37 -15.03 2.54
C VAL A 45 1.67 -14.92 3.32
N PHE A 46 2.55 -13.99 2.98
CA PHE A 46 3.83 -13.83 3.69
C PHE A 46 3.62 -13.41 5.15
N SER A 47 2.76 -12.43 5.42
CA SER A 47 2.44 -12.02 6.78
C SER A 47 1.81 -13.17 7.58
N GLY A 48 0.91 -13.93 6.98
CA GLY A 48 0.27 -15.08 7.59
C GLY A 48 1.26 -16.19 7.97
N ILE A 49 2.26 -16.47 7.11
CA ILE A 49 3.32 -17.43 7.40
C ILE A 49 4.12 -17.01 8.65
N PHE A 50 4.53 -15.73 8.72
CA PHE A 50 5.29 -15.23 9.87
C PHE A 50 4.46 -15.18 11.15
N ILE A 51 3.18 -14.87 11.08
CA ILE A 51 2.25 -14.93 12.21
C ILE A 51 2.12 -16.37 12.69
N LEU A 52 1.99 -17.35 11.78
CA LEU A 52 1.88 -18.76 12.12
C LEU A 52 3.16 -19.28 12.79
N ILE A 53 4.33 -18.92 12.23
CA ILE A 53 5.64 -19.28 12.84
C ILE A 53 5.76 -18.68 14.24
N SER A 54 5.35 -17.42 14.42
CA SER A 54 5.36 -16.75 15.72
C SER A 54 4.48 -17.48 16.74
N PHE A 55 3.30 -17.90 16.31
CA PHE A 55 2.36 -18.62 17.16
C PHE A 55 2.89 -20.00 17.58
N LEU A 56 3.47 -20.76 16.63
CA LEU A 56 4.05 -22.09 16.90
C LEU A 56 5.31 -22.03 17.77
N SER A 57 6.09 -20.95 17.64
CA SER A 57 7.34 -20.78 18.39
C SER A 57 7.12 -20.25 19.82
N GLY A 58 5.89 -19.86 20.18
CA GLY A 58 5.58 -19.24 21.46
C GLY A 58 6.11 -17.80 21.62
N PHE A 59 6.85 -17.29 20.60
CA PHE A 59 7.35 -15.91 20.56
C PHE A 59 6.32 -15.01 19.90
N ASN A 60 5.32 -14.57 20.65
CA ASN A 60 4.30 -13.66 20.17
C ASN A 60 4.86 -12.22 20.10
N ASN A 61 5.58 -11.89 19.04
CA ASN A 61 6.23 -10.60 18.88
C ASN A 61 5.89 -9.94 17.54
N VAL A 62 5.42 -8.69 17.60
CA VAL A 62 5.07 -7.86 16.42
C VAL A 62 6.27 -7.70 15.47
N ILE A 63 7.50 -7.74 15.97
CA ILE A 63 8.72 -7.66 15.17
C ILE A 63 8.83 -8.86 14.22
N LEU A 64 8.49 -10.07 14.67
CA LEU A 64 8.42 -11.26 13.84
C LEU A 64 7.35 -11.15 12.76
N TRP A 65 6.19 -10.59 13.08
CA TRP A 65 5.11 -10.42 12.11
C TRP A 65 5.49 -9.43 11.00
N SER A 66 6.23 -8.36 11.37
CA SER A 66 6.68 -7.34 10.41
C SER A 66 7.75 -7.84 9.44
N LEU A 67 8.41 -8.98 9.69
CA LEU A 67 9.33 -9.61 8.73
C LEU A 67 8.67 -9.92 7.37
N GLY A 68 7.36 -10.15 7.35
CA GLY A 68 6.58 -10.35 6.12
C GLY A 68 6.61 -9.16 5.16
N ILE A 69 6.98 -7.96 5.63
CA ILE A 69 7.12 -6.75 4.80
C ILE A 69 8.24 -6.92 3.77
N ILE A 70 9.36 -7.56 4.14
CA ILE A 70 10.54 -7.69 3.27
C ILE A 70 10.20 -8.39 1.95
N PRO A 71 9.64 -9.62 1.94
CA PRO A 71 9.30 -10.32 0.70
C PRO A 71 8.07 -9.72 0.00
N ALA A 72 7.25 -8.91 0.67
CA ALA A 72 6.10 -8.26 0.06
C ALA A 72 6.46 -6.99 -0.74
N MET A 73 7.60 -6.34 -0.47
CA MET A 73 8.00 -5.10 -1.13
C MET A 73 8.18 -5.18 -2.65
N PRO A 74 8.70 -6.26 -3.25
CA PRO A 74 8.74 -6.38 -4.70
C PRO A 74 7.35 -6.32 -5.36
N PHE A 75 6.34 -6.89 -4.72
CA PHE A 75 4.95 -6.80 -5.20
C PHE A 75 4.39 -5.37 -5.09
N TYR A 76 4.79 -4.62 -4.06
CA TYR A 76 4.47 -3.21 -3.93
C TYR A 76 5.04 -2.37 -5.09
N SER A 77 6.26 -2.66 -5.55
CA SER A 77 6.84 -1.97 -6.71
C SER A 77 6.03 -2.21 -7.98
N GLY A 78 5.50 -3.43 -8.17
CA GLY A 78 4.58 -3.76 -9.25
C GLY A 78 3.28 -2.95 -9.18
N LEU A 79 2.69 -2.84 -8.00
CA LEU A 79 1.49 -2.06 -7.76
C LEU A 79 1.70 -0.56 -8.09
N VAL A 80 2.77 0.03 -7.58
CA VAL A 80 3.08 1.46 -7.81
C VAL A 80 3.27 1.76 -9.30
N MET A 81 3.95 0.88 -10.04
CA MET A 81 4.15 1.07 -11.48
C MET A 81 2.84 1.00 -12.28
N VAL A 82 1.95 0.08 -11.93
CA VAL A 82 0.63 -0.03 -12.54
C VAL A 82 -0.20 1.24 -12.25
N ILE A 83 -0.22 1.68 -10.99
CA ILE A 83 -0.94 2.90 -10.59
C ILE A 83 -0.40 4.11 -11.35
N ARG A 84 0.93 4.26 -11.45
CA ARG A 84 1.57 5.35 -12.17
C ARG A 84 1.14 5.39 -13.64
N LYS A 85 1.22 4.26 -14.35
CA LYS A 85 0.84 4.18 -15.76
C LYS A 85 -0.63 4.49 -15.99
N ILE A 86 -1.53 3.97 -15.17
CA ILE A 86 -2.97 4.20 -15.30
C ILE A 86 -3.35 5.63 -14.91
N SER A 87 -2.81 6.16 -13.81
CA SER A 87 -3.25 7.43 -13.23
C SER A 87 -2.53 8.63 -13.81
N VAL A 88 -1.21 8.54 -13.98
CA VAL A 88 -0.35 9.65 -14.43
C VAL A 88 -0.18 9.65 -15.93
N GLU A 89 0.25 8.53 -16.50
CA GLU A 89 0.54 8.42 -17.95
C GLU A 89 -0.72 8.22 -18.79
N LYS A 90 -1.85 7.88 -18.13
CA LYS A 90 -3.17 7.65 -18.76
C LYS A 90 -3.15 6.61 -19.88
N GLU A 91 -2.18 5.71 -19.84
CA GLU A 91 -2.02 4.62 -20.80
C GLU A 91 -3.02 3.49 -20.51
N ASP A 92 -3.45 2.84 -21.58
CA ASP A 92 -4.25 1.61 -21.48
C ASP A 92 -3.31 0.41 -21.43
N VAL A 93 -2.93 0.02 -20.21
CA VAL A 93 -1.90 -1.01 -19.97
C VAL A 93 -2.52 -2.36 -19.58
N ASN A 94 -1.86 -3.42 -19.99
CA ASN A 94 -2.14 -4.74 -19.47
C ASN A 94 -1.56 -4.85 -18.04
N VAL A 95 -2.45 -4.81 -17.06
CA VAL A 95 -2.11 -4.75 -15.61
C VAL A 95 -1.15 -5.87 -15.23
N PHE A 96 -1.45 -7.11 -15.62
CA PHE A 96 -0.64 -8.27 -15.28
C PHE A 96 0.79 -8.18 -15.83
N LYS A 97 0.93 -7.88 -17.13
CA LYS A 97 2.24 -7.76 -17.78
C LYS A 97 3.10 -6.66 -17.16
N THR A 98 2.49 -5.50 -16.93
CA THR A 98 3.18 -4.35 -16.32
C THR A 98 3.59 -4.65 -14.89
N PHE A 99 2.73 -5.31 -14.12
CA PHE A 99 3.01 -5.69 -12.75
C PHE A 99 4.20 -6.66 -12.66
N VAL A 100 4.18 -7.75 -13.45
CA VAL A 100 5.26 -8.76 -13.45
C VAL A 100 6.58 -8.16 -13.97
N GLN A 101 6.52 -7.29 -14.96
CA GLN A 101 7.72 -6.61 -15.46
C GLN A 101 8.34 -5.74 -14.37
N ALA A 102 7.56 -4.87 -13.72
CA ALA A 102 8.03 -4.01 -12.66
C ALA A 102 8.56 -4.79 -11.45
N PHE A 103 7.90 -5.91 -11.10
CA PHE A 103 8.36 -6.83 -10.06
C PHE A 103 9.77 -7.34 -10.37
N ARG A 104 10.01 -7.86 -11.59
CA ARG A 104 11.31 -8.43 -11.98
C ARG A 104 12.40 -7.38 -12.06
N GLU A 105 12.13 -6.23 -12.67
CA GLU A 105 13.10 -5.15 -12.86
C GLU A 105 13.56 -4.52 -11.53
N ASN A 106 12.64 -4.42 -10.55
CA ASN A 106 12.91 -3.76 -9.29
C ASN A 106 13.15 -4.71 -8.10
N LEU A 107 13.23 -6.01 -8.33
CA LEU A 107 13.28 -7.02 -7.27
C LEU A 107 14.38 -6.73 -6.23
N LYS A 108 15.63 -6.53 -6.65
CA LYS A 108 16.76 -6.27 -5.76
C LYS A 108 16.61 -4.96 -4.98
N LYS A 109 16.18 -3.88 -5.66
CA LYS A 109 15.98 -2.55 -5.03
C LYS A 109 14.80 -2.60 -4.04
N SER A 110 13.74 -3.31 -4.41
CA SER A 110 12.55 -3.43 -3.57
C SER A 110 12.80 -4.26 -2.32
N ILE A 111 13.60 -5.33 -2.38
CA ILE A 111 14.00 -6.10 -1.19
C ILE A 111 14.82 -5.21 -0.24
N PHE A 112 15.76 -4.44 -0.76
CA PHE A 112 16.54 -3.51 0.06
C PHE A 112 15.64 -2.47 0.73
N ASN A 113 14.70 -1.89 0.00
CA ASN A 113 13.71 -0.96 0.57
C ASN A 113 12.82 -1.65 1.62
N GLY A 114 12.48 -2.92 1.41
CA GLY A 114 11.75 -3.74 2.37
C GLY A 114 12.52 -3.93 3.68
N PHE A 115 13.80 -4.16 3.59
CA PHE A 115 14.68 -4.25 4.76
C PHE A 115 14.75 -2.93 5.55
N VAL A 116 14.90 -1.81 4.85
CA VAL A 116 14.88 -0.47 5.47
C VAL A 116 13.53 -0.20 6.13
N ALA A 117 12.42 -0.48 5.45
CA ALA A 117 11.08 -0.33 6.03
C ALA A 117 10.88 -1.19 7.28
N TYR A 118 11.35 -2.44 7.24
CA TYR A 118 11.35 -3.33 8.41
C TYR A 118 12.13 -2.75 9.60
N LEU A 119 13.33 -2.21 9.36
CA LEU A 119 14.13 -1.58 10.41
C LEU A 119 13.40 -0.39 11.04
N ILE A 120 12.76 0.46 10.21
CA ILE A 120 11.99 1.60 10.73
C ILE A 120 10.84 1.11 11.63
N VAL A 121 10.10 0.10 11.20
CA VAL A 121 9.00 -0.47 12.01
C VAL A 121 9.54 -1.07 13.31
N ALA A 122 10.64 -1.84 13.25
CA ALA A 122 11.25 -2.45 14.42
C ALA A 122 11.75 -1.38 15.41
N CYS A 123 12.48 -0.37 14.94
CA CYS A 123 12.95 0.73 15.80
C CYS A 123 11.78 1.51 16.44
N SER A 124 10.73 1.78 15.66
CA SER A 124 9.53 2.46 16.17
C SER A 124 8.85 1.64 17.26
N PHE A 125 8.75 0.34 17.07
CA PHE A 125 8.14 -0.55 18.06
C PHE A 125 8.97 -0.62 19.34
N PHE A 126 10.29 -0.75 19.25
CA PHE A 126 11.18 -0.68 20.41
C PHE A 126 11.08 0.67 21.14
N ALA A 127 11.02 1.78 20.40
CA ALA A 127 10.84 3.09 21.01
C ALA A 127 9.52 3.16 21.78
N ILE A 128 8.42 2.69 21.21
CA ILE A 128 7.10 2.67 21.90
C ILE A 128 7.17 1.83 23.17
N LEU A 129 7.78 0.63 23.12
CA LEU A 129 7.93 -0.21 24.31
C LEU A 129 8.79 0.47 25.38
N TYR A 130 9.92 1.05 25.00
CA TYR A 130 10.84 1.72 25.91
C TYR A 130 10.19 2.92 26.60
N TYR A 131 9.58 3.82 25.84
CA TYR A 131 8.89 4.99 26.42
C TYR A 131 7.61 4.59 27.16
N GLY A 132 6.92 3.54 26.73
CA GLY A 132 5.75 3.03 27.43
C GLY A 132 6.08 2.46 28.80
N THR A 133 7.21 1.77 28.94
CA THR A 133 7.69 1.27 30.26
C THR A 133 8.19 2.41 31.14
N LEU A 134 8.93 3.37 30.58
CA LEU A 134 9.36 4.57 31.32
C LEU A 134 8.19 5.40 31.84
N ALA A 135 7.16 5.61 31.03
CA ALA A 135 5.96 6.36 31.43
C ALA A 135 5.19 5.66 32.57
N GLN A 136 5.30 4.34 32.71
CA GLN A 136 4.69 3.61 33.81
C GLN A 136 5.51 3.67 35.10
N THR A 137 6.85 3.79 35.00
CA THR A 137 7.76 3.86 36.15
C THR A 137 7.94 5.27 36.66
N ASP A 138 7.88 6.29 35.78
CA ASP A 138 8.08 7.69 36.12
C ASP A 138 6.84 8.52 35.83
N ILE A 139 5.76 8.28 36.57
CA ILE A 139 4.60 9.21 36.64
C ILE A 139 5.08 10.61 37.03
N CYS A 140 6.21 10.73 37.71
CA CYS A 140 6.84 11.99 38.12
C CYS A 140 7.28 12.87 36.94
N LEU A 141 7.73 12.28 35.79
CA LEU A 141 8.18 13.04 34.62
C LEU A 141 7.03 13.67 33.83
N LEU A 142 5.87 13.01 33.79
CA LEU A 142 4.66 13.60 33.20
C LEU A 142 4.12 14.75 34.03
N TYR A 143 4.22 14.66 35.37
CA TYR A 143 3.74 15.71 36.29
C TYR A 143 4.64 16.96 36.27
N THR A 144 5.93 16.81 36.03
CA THR A 144 6.86 17.96 35.91
C THR A 144 6.70 18.72 34.60
N SER A 145 6.28 18.06 33.54
CA SER A 145 5.98 18.70 32.24
C SER A 145 4.70 19.57 32.33
N ASP A 146 3.66 19.09 32.98
CA ASP A 146 2.41 19.83 33.19
C ASP A 146 2.63 21.03 34.14
N ALA A 147 3.43 20.83 35.18
CA ALA A 147 3.75 21.91 36.13
C ALA A 147 4.62 23.02 35.51
N ALA A 148 5.43 22.72 34.50
CA ALA A 148 6.21 23.71 33.78
C ALA A 148 5.37 24.54 32.78
N ASP A 149 4.27 24.00 32.28
CA ASP A 149 3.34 24.74 31.41
C ASP A 149 2.39 25.63 32.18
N GLU A 150 2.02 25.25 33.43
CA GLU A 150 1.18 26.07 34.32
C GLU A 150 1.95 27.25 34.94
N ALA A 151 3.28 27.23 34.93
CA ALA A 151 4.13 28.28 35.47
C ALA A 151 4.51 29.40 34.46
N ARG A 152 3.93 29.34 33.25
CA ARG A 152 4.19 30.30 32.17
C ARG A 152 2.97 31.17 31.89
#